data_8a971e97fa27e2b949ce452f73aed09b
#
_entry.id   8a971e97fa27e2b949ce452f73aed09b
#
_cell.length_a   1.000
_cell.length_b   1.000
_cell.length_c   1.000
_cell.angle_alpha   90.00
_cell.angle_beta   90.00
_cell.angle_gamma   90.00
#
_symmetry.space_group_name_H-M   'P 1'
#
loop_
_entity.id
_entity.type
_entity.pdbx_description
1 polymer ?
#
loop_
_entity_poly.entity_id
_entity_poly.type
_entity_poly.pdbx_seq_one_letter_code
_entity_poly.pdbx_strand_id
1 'polypeptide(L)'
;MSTPGVLPAGDTFLAARPPTLWERTKPIILVVAGLLLWFLILGLNYLRALRWAGIMNAEASGYMMGGCFMSLLLGLLAMFVVAKIRGKKSPPPTRFFGVSAVAFFISFLSFVGSLNAPPNKAQLNVAEMLRQAAGKKATTADSDWSDGPMRDFFRELLERNQQYAMEVHALDSSAIKNLYSADSYAGKVHMQKVVSQLRAAYEVDQKYSSIEPVLKNMRDRIAAARASEQDKQDFLKGMNASLERSLGPRTELLRTEKLWMDSTLDLYGFMVAHSSDYSIRDSKLYFSDDTIGKQFTTLQSKAVASHKDFLKAKAAAEDARKDNMNQLGVSQSEFTPSQLGKAH
;
A
#
# COMPACT_ATOMS: atom_id res chain seq x y z
N MET A 1 53.47 52.98 -73.17
CA MET A 1 53.60 53.30 -71.74
C MET A 1 52.60 52.43 -71.02
N SER A 2 53.07 51.31 -70.46
CA SER A 2 52.23 50.31 -69.79
C SER A 2 52.39 50.44 -68.27
N THR A 3 51.32 50.74 -67.59
CA THR A 3 51.26 50.80 -66.12
C THR A 3 51.31 49.39 -65.49
N PRO A 4 52.15 49.17 -64.50
CA PRO A 4 52.20 47.88 -63.84
C PRO A 4 51.00 47.69 -62.86
N GLY A 5 50.31 46.57 -63.02
CA GLY A 5 49.21 46.16 -62.14
C GLY A 5 49.69 45.84 -60.75
N VAL A 6 49.01 46.44 -59.76
CA VAL A 6 49.17 46.10 -58.34
C VAL A 6 48.39 44.85 -58.10
N LEU A 7 49.09 43.78 -57.68
CA LEU A 7 48.47 42.54 -57.17
C LEU A 7 47.85 42.79 -55.76
N PRO A 8 46.65 42.36 -55.52
CA PRO A 8 46.07 42.52 -54.19
C PRO A 8 46.82 41.65 -53.16
N ALA A 9 47.07 42.28 -52.01
CA ALA A 9 47.71 41.65 -50.86
C ALA A 9 46.92 40.33 -50.41
N GLY A 10 47.63 39.23 -50.41
CA GLY A 10 47.06 37.97 -50.08
C GLY A 10 46.48 37.95 -48.65
N ASP A 11 45.25 37.54 -48.61
CA ASP A 11 44.60 37.15 -47.31
C ASP A 11 45.52 36.15 -46.62
N THR A 12 46.18 36.61 -45.56
CA THR A 12 46.84 35.70 -44.60
C THR A 12 45.80 34.87 -43.95
N PHE A 13 45.58 33.65 -44.46
CA PHE A 13 44.84 32.61 -43.72
C PHE A 13 45.57 32.40 -42.39
N LEU A 14 45.10 33.05 -41.33
CA LEU A 14 45.44 32.74 -39.95
C LEU A 14 44.97 31.29 -39.73
N ALA A 15 45.91 30.36 -39.87
CA ALA A 15 45.67 28.96 -39.55
C ALA A 15 45.07 28.89 -38.13
N ALA A 16 43.81 28.47 -38.04
CA ALA A 16 43.11 28.36 -36.77
C ALA A 16 43.96 27.47 -35.85
N ARG A 17 44.38 28.00 -34.73
CA ARG A 17 45.17 27.27 -33.72
C ARG A 17 44.44 25.98 -33.36
N PRO A 18 45.11 24.80 -33.44
CA PRO A 18 44.47 23.54 -33.10
C PRO A 18 43.89 23.63 -31.66
N PRO A 19 42.64 23.18 -31.46
CA PRO A 19 42.01 23.30 -30.15
C PRO A 19 42.82 22.55 -29.10
N THR A 20 43.07 23.20 -27.98
CA THR A 20 43.79 22.61 -26.85
C THR A 20 43.03 21.38 -26.31
N LEU A 21 43.74 20.49 -25.64
CA LEU A 21 43.12 19.28 -24.99
C LEU A 21 41.92 19.70 -24.11
N TRP A 22 42.04 20.82 -23.40
CA TRP A 22 40.99 21.40 -22.55
C TRP A 22 39.76 21.83 -23.36
N GLU A 23 39.95 22.42 -24.50
CA GLU A 23 38.83 22.88 -25.38
C GLU A 23 38.06 21.67 -25.96
N ARG A 24 38.74 20.52 -26.19
CA ARG A 24 38.13 19.29 -26.66
C ARG A 24 37.40 18.51 -25.53
N THR A 25 37.93 18.49 -24.31
CA THR A 25 37.40 17.73 -23.18
C THR A 25 36.33 18.48 -22.39
N LYS A 26 36.39 19.82 -22.37
CA LYS A 26 35.44 20.68 -21.66
C LYS A 26 33.95 20.32 -21.90
N PRO A 27 33.46 20.12 -23.13
CA PRO A 27 32.05 19.79 -23.35
C PRO A 27 31.68 18.43 -22.78
N ILE A 28 32.57 17.44 -22.79
CA ILE A 28 32.37 16.11 -22.24
C ILE A 28 32.27 16.21 -20.71
N ILE A 29 33.21 16.93 -20.10
CA ILE A 29 33.23 17.15 -18.63
C ILE A 29 31.93 17.83 -18.17
N LEU A 30 31.42 18.81 -18.88
CA LEU A 30 30.17 19.49 -18.55
C LEU A 30 28.94 18.60 -18.66
N VAL A 31 28.91 17.71 -19.64
CA VAL A 31 27.82 16.73 -19.79
C VAL A 31 27.87 15.71 -18.65
N VAL A 32 29.05 15.15 -18.35
CA VAL A 32 29.22 14.18 -17.26
C VAL A 32 28.88 14.81 -15.90
N ALA A 33 29.35 16.01 -15.63
CA ALA A 33 29.01 16.74 -14.41
C ALA A 33 27.51 17.04 -14.31
N GLY A 34 26.85 17.39 -15.41
CA GLY A 34 25.41 17.58 -15.48
C GLY A 34 24.63 16.30 -15.17
N LEU A 35 25.06 15.14 -15.70
CA LEU A 35 24.46 13.84 -15.40
C LEU A 35 24.65 13.46 -13.92
N LEU A 36 25.82 13.68 -13.33
CA LEU A 36 26.06 13.45 -11.90
C LEU A 36 25.12 14.30 -11.04
N LEU A 37 24.90 15.57 -11.39
CA LEU A 37 23.93 16.42 -10.70
C LEU A 37 22.50 15.85 -10.77
N TRP A 38 22.11 15.24 -11.89
CA TRP A 38 20.81 14.55 -12.01
C TRP A 38 20.68 13.34 -11.09
N PHE A 39 21.71 12.52 -10.94
CA PHE A 39 21.72 11.44 -9.97
C PHE A 39 21.58 11.95 -8.53
N LEU A 40 22.25 13.06 -8.21
CA LEU A 40 22.09 13.70 -6.90
C LEU A 40 20.69 14.28 -6.70
N ILE A 41 20.08 14.89 -7.72
CA ILE A 41 18.67 15.36 -7.67
C ILE A 41 17.72 14.21 -7.39
N LEU A 42 17.87 13.07 -8.08
CA LEU A 42 17.07 11.87 -7.85
C LEU A 42 17.27 11.37 -6.42
N GLY A 43 18.51 11.28 -5.94
CA GLY A 43 18.83 10.86 -4.57
C GLY A 43 18.21 11.77 -3.50
N LEU A 44 18.30 13.09 -3.67
CA LEU A 44 17.70 14.05 -2.73
C LEU A 44 16.17 13.96 -2.70
N ASN A 45 15.52 13.86 -3.85
CA ASN A 45 14.06 13.70 -3.91
C ASN A 45 13.61 12.32 -3.39
N TYR A 46 14.42 11.26 -3.60
CA TYR A 46 14.20 9.95 -3.01
C TYR A 46 14.27 10.00 -1.48
N LEU A 47 15.33 10.58 -0.92
CA LEU A 47 15.47 10.75 0.54
C LEU A 47 14.36 11.61 1.14
N ARG A 48 13.94 12.66 0.43
CA ARG A 48 12.82 13.50 0.82
C ARG A 48 11.51 12.73 0.82
N ALA A 49 11.25 11.91 -0.21
CA ALA A 49 10.06 11.08 -0.31
C ALA A 49 10.03 10.01 0.79
N LEU A 50 11.15 9.34 1.05
CA LEU A 50 11.28 8.38 2.16
C LEU A 50 11.03 9.04 3.51
N ARG A 51 11.57 10.24 3.73
CA ARG A 51 11.36 10.97 4.99
C ARG A 51 9.91 11.38 5.18
N TRP A 52 9.23 11.76 4.09
CA TRP A 52 7.83 12.17 4.13
C TRP A 52 6.88 10.98 4.31
N ALA A 53 7.10 9.88 3.60
CA ALA A 53 6.20 8.73 3.57
C ALA A 53 6.64 7.57 4.49
N GLY A 54 7.87 7.60 5.01
CA GLY A 54 8.45 6.51 5.81
C GLY A 54 8.83 5.27 5.00
N ILE A 55 8.16 5.02 3.88
CA ILE A 55 8.37 3.90 2.95
C ILE A 55 8.20 4.36 1.50
N MET A 56 8.83 3.65 0.56
CA MET A 56 8.58 3.86 -0.88
C MET A 56 7.29 3.15 -1.31
N ASN A 57 6.24 3.93 -1.46
CA ASN A 57 4.95 3.50 -2.03
C ASN A 57 4.64 4.29 -3.31
N ALA A 58 3.49 4.05 -3.95
CA ALA A 58 3.07 4.75 -5.17
C ALA A 58 2.97 6.27 -4.97
N GLU A 59 2.51 6.71 -3.80
CA GLU A 59 2.38 8.12 -3.46
C GLU A 59 3.75 8.79 -3.26
N ALA A 60 4.67 8.14 -2.52
CA ALA A 60 6.04 8.59 -2.36
C ALA A 60 6.80 8.63 -3.69
N SER A 61 6.57 7.65 -4.58
CA SER A 61 7.12 7.64 -5.94
C SER A 61 6.58 8.80 -6.77
N GLY A 62 5.28 9.08 -6.69
CA GLY A 62 4.65 10.24 -7.34
C GLY A 62 5.22 11.56 -6.82
N TYR A 63 5.42 11.69 -5.52
CA TYR A 63 6.02 12.86 -4.88
C TYR A 63 7.48 13.07 -5.32
N MET A 64 8.27 11.98 -5.38
CA MET A 64 9.64 11.98 -5.88
C MET A 64 9.71 12.45 -7.33
N MET A 65 8.88 11.86 -8.20
CA MET A 65 8.82 12.21 -9.64
C MET A 65 8.36 13.65 -9.84
N GLY A 66 7.34 14.09 -9.11
CA GLY A 66 6.87 15.49 -9.12
C GLY A 66 7.95 16.47 -8.70
N GLY A 67 8.72 16.16 -7.64
CA GLY A 67 9.85 16.96 -7.19
C GLY A 67 10.95 17.08 -8.25
N CYS A 68 11.31 16.00 -8.92
CA CYS A 68 12.27 16.00 -10.04
C CYS A 68 11.77 16.83 -11.22
N PHE A 69 10.50 16.65 -11.60
CA PHE A 69 9.89 17.41 -12.70
C PHE A 69 9.83 18.91 -12.43
N MET A 70 9.40 19.32 -11.23
CA MET A 70 9.37 20.73 -10.85
C MET A 70 10.78 21.34 -10.80
N SER A 71 11.77 20.63 -10.31
CA SER A 71 13.16 21.08 -10.30
C SER A 71 13.71 21.28 -11.71
N LEU A 72 13.37 20.39 -12.66
CA LEU A 72 13.72 20.52 -14.06
C LEU A 72 13.05 21.76 -14.68
N LEU A 73 11.75 21.92 -14.48
CA LEU A 73 10.97 23.03 -15.06
C LEU A 73 11.49 24.38 -14.58
N LEU A 74 11.76 24.53 -13.29
CA LEU A 74 12.33 25.73 -12.71
C LEU A 74 13.77 25.97 -13.19
N GLY A 75 14.57 24.90 -13.34
CA GLY A 75 15.91 24.99 -13.91
C GLY A 75 15.90 25.51 -15.35
N LEU A 76 14.99 25.01 -16.19
CA LEU A 76 14.79 25.50 -17.57
C LEU A 76 14.33 26.96 -17.61
N LEU A 77 13.38 27.33 -16.75
CA LEU A 77 12.87 28.69 -16.65
C LEU A 77 13.99 29.66 -16.26
N ALA A 78 14.77 29.32 -15.23
CA ALA A 78 15.91 30.16 -14.80
C ALA A 78 16.95 30.36 -15.91
N MET A 79 17.28 29.27 -16.63
CA MET A 79 18.21 29.36 -17.77
C MET A 79 17.66 30.21 -18.93
N PHE A 80 16.34 30.13 -19.18
CA PHE A 80 15.69 30.97 -20.20
C PHE A 80 15.79 32.45 -19.82
N VAL A 81 15.52 32.78 -18.56
CA VAL A 81 15.65 34.17 -18.05
C VAL A 81 17.10 34.66 -18.16
N VAL A 82 18.08 33.86 -17.71
CA VAL A 82 19.51 34.22 -17.83
C VAL A 82 19.95 34.38 -19.27
N ALA A 83 19.51 33.51 -20.18
CA ALA A 83 19.81 33.60 -21.61
C ALA A 83 19.24 34.88 -22.23
N LYS A 84 18.04 35.28 -21.83
CA LYS A 84 17.39 36.52 -22.30
C LYS A 84 18.13 37.78 -21.82
N ILE A 85 18.58 37.77 -20.54
CA ILE A 85 19.32 38.91 -19.96
C ILE A 85 20.70 39.05 -20.61
N ARG A 86 21.43 37.94 -20.84
CA ARG A 86 22.81 37.98 -21.37
C ARG A 86 22.94 38.15 -22.88
N GLY A 87 21.85 37.98 -23.65
CA GLY A 87 21.84 38.17 -25.10
C GLY A 87 22.75 37.23 -25.91
N LYS A 88 23.56 36.37 -25.27
CA LYS A 88 24.52 35.47 -25.94
C LYS A 88 24.02 34.00 -25.90
N LYS A 89 24.10 33.34 -27.07
CA LYS A 89 23.81 31.90 -27.18
C LYS A 89 24.98 31.10 -26.60
N SER A 90 24.81 30.54 -25.38
CA SER A 90 25.78 29.58 -24.81
C SER A 90 25.76 28.24 -25.56
N PRO A 91 26.89 27.53 -25.70
CA PRO A 91 26.92 26.20 -26.32
C PRO A 91 26.07 25.17 -25.55
N PRO A 92 25.49 24.16 -26.25
CA PRO A 92 24.56 23.19 -25.65
C PRO A 92 25.04 22.50 -24.35
N PRO A 93 26.33 22.03 -24.23
CA PRO A 93 26.82 21.42 -23.00
C PRO A 93 26.81 22.38 -21.80
N THR A 94 27.12 23.64 -22.01
CA THR A 94 27.09 24.66 -20.95
C THR A 94 25.66 24.95 -20.48
N ARG A 95 24.69 24.93 -21.41
CA ARG A 95 23.26 25.07 -21.05
C ARG A 95 22.77 23.90 -20.27
N PHE A 96 23.07 22.66 -20.68
CA PHE A 96 22.72 21.45 -19.96
C PHE A 96 23.25 21.46 -18.53
N PHE A 97 24.55 21.72 -18.35
CA PHE A 97 25.15 21.85 -17.03
C PHE A 97 24.49 22.94 -16.18
N GLY A 98 24.23 24.12 -16.78
CA GLY A 98 23.57 25.21 -16.07
C GLY A 98 22.18 24.88 -15.57
N VAL A 99 21.35 24.24 -16.43
CA VAL A 99 20.02 23.74 -16.02
C VAL A 99 20.14 22.73 -14.88
N SER A 100 21.05 21.76 -15.00
CA SER A 100 21.29 20.74 -13.98
C SER A 100 21.75 21.35 -12.67
N ALA A 101 22.64 22.34 -12.68
CA ALA A 101 23.12 23.02 -11.47
C ALA A 101 22.01 23.79 -10.76
N VAL A 102 21.17 24.52 -11.50
CA VAL A 102 20.03 25.25 -10.91
C VAL A 102 18.98 24.28 -10.37
N ALA A 103 18.65 23.21 -11.11
CA ALA A 103 17.73 22.18 -10.66
C ALA A 103 18.24 21.48 -9.39
N PHE A 104 19.54 21.17 -9.31
CA PHE A 104 20.18 20.61 -8.12
C PHE A 104 20.06 21.56 -6.93
N PHE A 105 20.36 22.83 -7.11
CA PHE A 105 20.29 23.81 -6.02
C PHE A 105 18.87 23.95 -5.47
N ILE A 106 17.86 23.98 -6.35
CA ILE A 106 16.44 24.01 -5.94
C ILE A 106 16.07 22.73 -5.18
N SER A 107 16.47 21.56 -5.67
CA SER A 107 16.22 20.27 -4.98
C SER A 107 16.91 20.21 -3.63
N PHE A 108 18.14 20.70 -3.55
CA PHE A 108 18.91 20.79 -2.31
C PHE A 108 18.24 21.71 -1.28
N LEU A 109 17.85 22.92 -1.65
CA LEU A 109 17.12 23.83 -0.77
C LEU A 109 15.79 23.23 -0.31
N SER A 110 15.05 22.58 -1.20
CA SER A 110 13.82 21.87 -0.86
C SER A 110 14.07 20.71 0.12
N PHE A 111 15.17 19.96 -0.05
CA PHE A 111 15.58 18.91 0.87
C PHE A 111 15.94 19.49 2.25
N VAL A 112 16.77 20.51 2.30
CA VAL A 112 17.15 21.20 3.56
C VAL A 112 15.90 21.74 4.27
N GLY A 113 14.97 22.36 3.54
CA GLY A 113 13.68 22.80 4.07
C GLY A 113 12.87 21.63 4.65
N SER A 114 12.88 20.47 4.00
CA SER A 114 12.20 19.27 4.50
C SER A 114 12.86 18.66 5.75
N LEU A 115 14.15 18.94 6.01
CA LEU A 115 14.81 18.51 7.23
C LEU A 115 14.24 19.19 8.48
N ASN A 116 13.80 20.42 8.34
CA ASN A 116 13.20 21.21 9.41
C ASN A 116 11.68 21.06 9.49
N ALA A 117 11.04 20.51 8.43
CA ALA A 117 9.63 20.17 8.48
C ALA A 117 9.45 18.95 9.39
N PRO A 118 8.59 19.00 10.41
CA PRO A 118 8.30 17.81 11.19
C PRO A 118 7.76 16.73 10.24
N PRO A 119 8.17 15.46 10.39
CA PRO A 119 7.55 14.36 9.68
C PRO A 119 6.04 14.41 9.95
N ASN A 120 5.22 13.97 8.97
CA ASN A 120 3.77 14.06 9.08
C ASN A 120 3.31 13.48 10.44
N LYS A 121 3.08 14.37 11.40
CA LYS A 121 2.85 14.02 12.82
C LYS A 121 1.70 13.04 12.98
N ALA A 122 0.66 13.14 12.13
CA ALA A 122 -0.49 12.26 12.20
C ALA A 122 -0.16 10.79 11.89
N GLN A 123 0.67 10.52 10.87
CA GLN A 123 1.04 9.13 10.50
C GLN A 123 2.01 8.50 11.51
N LEU A 124 3.01 9.25 11.98
CA LEU A 124 3.92 8.78 13.03
C LEU A 124 3.19 8.51 14.33
N ASN A 125 2.21 9.36 14.67
CA ASN A 125 1.43 9.20 15.89
C ASN A 125 0.54 7.95 15.86
N VAL A 126 -0.08 7.60 14.73
CA VAL A 126 -0.89 6.38 14.62
C VAL A 126 -0.02 5.12 14.76
N ALA A 127 1.12 5.04 14.08
CA ALA A 127 2.05 3.92 14.20
C ALA A 127 2.58 3.78 15.62
N GLU A 128 2.92 4.90 16.26
CA GLU A 128 3.41 4.94 17.64
C GLU A 128 2.32 4.53 18.64
N MET A 129 1.09 5.04 18.48
CA MET A 129 -0.04 4.63 19.32
C MET A 129 -0.36 3.14 19.20
N LEU A 130 -0.29 2.58 17.99
CA LEU A 130 -0.45 1.14 17.77
C LEU A 130 0.65 0.34 18.48
N ARG A 131 1.92 0.80 18.43
CA ARG A 131 3.04 0.15 19.14
C ARG A 131 2.88 0.21 20.65
N GLN A 132 2.49 1.37 21.19
CA GLN A 132 2.23 1.54 22.62
C GLN A 132 1.05 0.67 23.09
N ALA A 133 -0.04 0.64 22.32
CA ALA A 133 -1.18 -0.22 22.60
C ALA A 133 -0.80 -1.70 22.58
N ALA A 134 0.18 -2.10 21.74
CA ALA A 134 0.75 -3.45 21.71
C ALA A 134 1.80 -3.71 22.81
N GLY A 135 1.97 -2.81 23.79
CA GLY A 135 2.91 -2.96 24.89
C GLY A 135 4.38 -2.70 24.52
N LYS A 136 4.66 -2.12 23.35
CA LYS A 136 6.01 -1.76 22.92
C LYS A 136 6.39 -0.38 23.44
N LYS A 137 7.70 -0.18 23.73
CA LYS A 137 8.21 1.11 24.19
C LYS A 137 8.04 2.19 23.11
N ALA A 138 7.49 3.34 23.48
CA ALA A 138 7.41 4.52 22.62
C ALA A 138 8.79 4.97 22.17
N THR A 139 8.95 5.28 20.89
CA THR A 139 10.21 5.77 20.31
C THR A 139 10.31 7.29 20.32
N THR A 140 9.17 7.98 20.45
CA THR A 140 9.10 9.44 20.52
C THR A 140 8.42 9.87 21.82
N ALA A 141 9.07 10.75 22.58
CA ALA A 141 8.48 11.40 23.74
C ALA A 141 7.39 12.39 23.27
N ASP A 142 6.27 12.38 23.98
CA ASP A 142 5.23 13.40 23.96
C ASP A 142 4.58 13.72 22.59
N SER A 143 3.67 12.85 22.15
CA SER A 143 2.59 13.32 21.30
C SER A 143 1.33 13.51 22.14
N ASP A 144 0.58 14.60 21.95
CA ASP A 144 -0.71 14.86 22.61
C ASP A 144 -1.74 13.74 22.38
N TRP A 145 -1.44 12.82 21.46
CA TRP A 145 -2.21 11.63 21.13
C TRP A 145 -1.76 10.36 21.88
N SER A 146 -0.56 10.36 22.47
CA SER A 146 0.01 9.17 23.13
C SER A 146 -0.67 8.83 24.45
N ASP A 147 -1.29 9.82 25.10
CA ASP A 147 -2.04 9.66 26.34
C ASP A 147 -3.54 9.98 26.14
N GLY A 148 -4.39 9.14 26.71
CA GLY A 148 -5.82 9.39 26.76
C GLY A 148 -6.65 8.61 25.73
N PRO A 149 -7.75 9.19 25.21
CA PRO A 149 -8.82 8.47 24.52
C PRO A 149 -8.40 7.64 23.33
N MET A 150 -7.40 8.08 22.55
CA MET A 150 -6.96 7.37 21.36
C MET A 150 -6.10 6.15 21.69
N ARG A 151 -5.23 6.21 22.71
CA ARG A 151 -4.49 5.06 23.21
C ARG A 151 -5.45 3.94 23.66
N ASP A 152 -6.48 4.34 24.44
CA ASP A 152 -7.48 3.40 24.92
C ASP A 152 -8.28 2.80 23.77
N PHE A 153 -8.62 3.57 22.74
CA PHE A 153 -9.26 3.07 21.52
C PHE A 153 -8.41 1.98 20.82
N PHE A 154 -7.11 2.22 20.61
CA PHE A 154 -6.24 1.24 19.96
C PHE A 154 -6.05 -0.01 20.83
N ARG A 155 -5.99 0.13 22.14
CA ARG A 155 -5.96 -1.01 23.06
C ARG A 155 -7.24 -1.86 22.94
N GLU A 156 -8.42 -1.24 22.99
CA GLU A 156 -9.70 -1.94 22.80
C GLU A 156 -9.80 -2.61 21.43
N LEU A 157 -9.28 -1.97 20.39
CA LEU A 157 -9.24 -2.56 19.04
C LEU A 157 -8.36 -3.81 19.00
N LEU A 158 -7.19 -3.78 19.64
CA LEU A 158 -6.28 -4.93 19.74
C LEU A 158 -6.91 -6.05 20.59
N GLU A 159 -7.51 -5.74 21.73
CA GLU A 159 -8.23 -6.70 22.56
C GLU A 159 -9.37 -7.38 21.80
N ARG A 160 -10.14 -6.60 21.02
CA ARG A 160 -11.20 -7.14 20.13
C ARG A 160 -10.62 -8.08 19.07
N ASN A 161 -9.49 -7.74 18.46
CA ASN A 161 -8.83 -8.61 17.50
C ASN A 161 -8.28 -9.88 18.14
N GLN A 162 -7.78 -9.81 19.38
CA GLN A 162 -7.34 -10.99 20.14
C GLN A 162 -8.52 -11.89 20.48
N GLN A 163 -9.65 -11.33 20.94
CA GLN A 163 -10.87 -12.08 21.21
C GLN A 163 -11.36 -12.80 19.95
N TYR A 164 -11.42 -12.12 18.82
CA TYR A 164 -11.75 -12.75 17.54
C TYR A 164 -10.81 -13.91 17.23
N ALA A 165 -9.50 -13.72 17.34
CA ALA A 165 -8.53 -14.77 17.07
C ALA A 165 -8.69 -15.97 18.02
N MET A 166 -8.97 -15.73 19.30
CA MET A 166 -9.24 -16.78 20.28
C MET A 166 -10.53 -17.55 19.94
N GLU A 167 -11.62 -16.85 19.63
CA GLU A 167 -12.90 -17.48 19.27
C GLU A 167 -12.76 -18.32 17.98
N VAL A 168 -12.07 -17.79 16.94
CA VAL A 168 -11.77 -18.55 15.71
C VAL A 168 -10.89 -19.78 16.01
N HIS A 169 -9.88 -19.63 16.87
CA HIS A 169 -9.00 -20.74 17.24
C HIS A 169 -9.71 -21.82 18.06
N ALA A 170 -10.71 -21.43 18.87
CA ALA A 170 -11.53 -22.36 19.64
C ALA A 170 -12.49 -23.20 18.79
N LEU A 171 -12.75 -22.77 17.53
CA LEU A 171 -13.59 -23.52 16.61
C LEU A 171 -12.85 -24.80 16.17
N ASP A 172 -13.52 -25.96 16.33
CA ASP A 172 -13.04 -27.20 15.73
C ASP A 172 -13.19 -27.14 14.20
N SER A 173 -12.10 -26.83 13.51
CA SER A 173 -12.09 -26.75 12.05
C SER A 173 -11.84 -28.10 11.36
N SER A 174 -11.74 -29.20 12.11
CA SER A 174 -11.36 -30.50 11.56
C SER A 174 -12.34 -31.03 10.51
N ALA A 175 -13.63 -30.82 10.71
CA ALA A 175 -14.68 -31.30 9.80
C ALA A 175 -14.83 -30.42 8.53
N ILE A 176 -14.33 -29.18 8.53
CA ILE A 176 -14.46 -28.26 7.39
C ILE A 176 -13.23 -28.23 6.46
N LYS A 177 -12.20 -29.03 6.74
CA LYS A 177 -10.97 -29.03 5.92
C LYS A 177 -11.15 -29.54 4.50
N ASN A 178 -12.09 -30.47 4.27
CA ASN A 178 -12.30 -31.13 2.99
C ASN A 178 -13.77 -31.14 2.56
N LEU A 179 -14.43 -29.98 2.64
CA LEU A 179 -15.87 -29.80 2.45
C LEU A 179 -16.47 -30.43 1.17
N TYR A 180 -15.67 -30.61 0.13
CA TYR A 180 -16.18 -31.04 -1.19
C TYR A 180 -15.66 -32.43 -1.60
N SER A 181 -14.99 -33.14 -0.71
CA SER A 181 -14.59 -34.54 -0.93
C SER A 181 -15.78 -35.48 -0.68
N ALA A 182 -15.82 -36.64 -1.33
CA ALA A 182 -16.87 -37.66 -1.11
C ALA A 182 -16.94 -38.07 0.36
N ASP A 183 -15.80 -38.18 1.05
CA ASP A 183 -15.72 -38.59 2.45
C ASP A 183 -16.35 -37.59 3.41
N SER A 184 -16.46 -36.31 3.02
CA SER A 184 -17.12 -35.28 3.83
C SER A 184 -18.64 -35.48 3.93
N TYR A 185 -19.21 -36.31 3.09
CA TYR A 185 -20.63 -36.69 3.11
C TYR A 185 -20.87 -38.07 3.78
N ALA A 186 -19.83 -38.63 4.42
CA ALA A 186 -19.91 -39.92 5.06
C ALA A 186 -20.73 -39.86 6.36
N GLY A 187 -22.03 -40.15 6.24
CA GLY A 187 -22.94 -40.29 7.35
C GLY A 187 -23.58 -38.98 7.86
N LYS A 188 -24.84 -39.09 8.18
CA LYS A 188 -25.70 -37.97 8.60
C LYS A 188 -25.14 -37.17 9.77
N VAL A 189 -24.61 -37.88 10.78
CA VAL A 189 -24.05 -37.25 12.02
C VAL A 189 -22.83 -36.39 11.67
N HIS A 190 -21.94 -36.88 10.80
CA HIS A 190 -20.77 -36.12 10.36
C HIS A 190 -21.18 -34.85 9.60
N MET A 191 -22.12 -34.95 8.66
CA MET A 191 -22.62 -33.79 7.91
C MET A 191 -23.31 -32.76 8.82
N GLN A 192 -24.08 -33.20 9.81
CA GLN A 192 -24.67 -32.31 10.82
C GLN A 192 -23.60 -31.57 11.64
N LYS A 193 -22.49 -32.25 11.99
CA LYS A 193 -21.33 -31.63 12.64
C LYS A 193 -20.72 -30.57 11.76
N VAL A 194 -20.52 -30.84 10.47
CA VAL A 194 -20.01 -29.85 9.50
C VAL A 194 -20.91 -28.62 9.44
N VAL A 195 -22.22 -28.80 9.32
CA VAL A 195 -23.21 -27.71 9.31
C VAL A 195 -23.12 -26.86 10.58
N SER A 196 -23.02 -27.51 11.75
CA SER A 196 -22.90 -26.83 13.03
C SER A 196 -21.61 -26.01 13.14
N GLN A 197 -20.49 -26.56 12.69
CA GLN A 197 -19.19 -25.87 12.69
C GLN A 197 -19.16 -24.68 11.72
N LEU A 198 -19.71 -24.84 10.51
CA LEU A 198 -19.84 -23.76 9.56
C LEU A 198 -20.67 -22.60 10.12
N ARG A 199 -21.82 -22.90 10.74
CA ARG A 199 -22.66 -21.88 11.37
C ARG A 199 -21.92 -21.16 12.49
N ALA A 200 -21.25 -21.91 13.38
CA ALA A 200 -20.48 -21.32 14.46
C ALA A 200 -19.35 -20.41 13.96
N ALA A 201 -18.64 -20.82 12.89
CA ALA A 201 -17.62 -19.98 12.28
C ALA A 201 -18.23 -18.69 11.72
N TYR A 202 -19.33 -18.79 10.99
CA TYR A 202 -20.04 -17.64 10.44
C TYR A 202 -20.57 -16.68 11.51
N GLU A 203 -21.10 -17.20 12.62
CA GLU A 203 -21.57 -16.37 13.75
C GLU A 203 -20.42 -15.59 14.38
N VAL A 204 -19.25 -16.20 14.54
CA VAL A 204 -18.05 -15.50 15.01
C VAL A 204 -17.65 -14.38 14.04
N ASP A 205 -17.58 -14.66 12.74
CA ASP A 205 -17.24 -13.65 11.75
C ASP A 205 -18.27 -12.52 11.72
N GLN A 206 -19.57 -12.81 11.80
CA GLN A 206 -20.63 -11.78 11.86
C GLN A 206 -20.52 -10.91 13.11
N LYS A 207 -20.21 -11.47 14.28
CA LYS A 207 -20.02 -10.74 15.54
C LYS A 207 -18.93 -9.65 15.41
N TYR A 208 -17.88 -9.93 14.66
CA TYR A 208 -16.73 -9.03 14.51
C TYR A 208 -16.74 -8.24 13.19
N SER A 209 -17.67 -8.53 12.26
CA SER A 209 -17.73 -7.90 10.95
C SER A 209 -18.18 -6.44 10.99
N SER A 210 -19.02 -6.05 11.97
CA SER A 210 -19.56 -4.70 12.06
C SER A 210 -18.47 -3.69 12.39
N ILE A 211 -18.16 -2.80 11.45
CA ILE A 211 -17.17 -1.72 11.59
C ILE A 211 -17.80 -0.42 12.14
N GLU A 212 -19.09 -0.23 11.95
CA GLU A 212 -19.77 1.04 12.27
C GLU A 212 -19.65 1.45 13.76
N PRO A 213 -19.84 0.55 14.75
CA PRO A 213 -19.61 0.87 16.14
C PRO A 213 -18.15 1.28 16.43
N VAL A 214 -17.19 0.64 15.75
CA VAL A 214 -15.76 0.95 15.89
C VAL A 214 -15.46 2.34 15.35
N LEU A 215 -16.00 2.68 14.18
CA LEU A 215 -15.83 4.01 13.57
C LEU A 215 -16.47 5.12 14.40
N LYS A 216 -17.67 4.87 14.94
CA LYS A 216 -18.33 5.80 15.85
C LYS A 216 -17.47 6.05 17.09
N ASN A 217 -17.06 5.00 17.78
CA ASN A 217 -16.20 5.10 18.96
C ASN A 217 -14.91 5.88 18.66
N MET A 218 -14.27 5.62 17.52
CA MET A 218 -13.06 6.33 17.12
C MET A 218 -13.32 7.83 16.89
N ARG A 219 -14.40 8.19 16.20
CA ARG A 219 -14.78 9.61 15.99
C ARG A 219 -15.05 10.32 17.32
N ASP A 220 -15.78 9.68 18.23
CA ASP A 220 -16.08 10.23 19.55
C ASP A 220 -14.79 10.48 20.36
N ARG A 221 -13.83 9.56 20.28
CA ARG A 221 -12.54 9.71 20.96
C ARG A 221 -11.62 10.75 20.31
N ILE A 222 -11.63 10.89 18.98
CA ILE A 222 -10.93 11.98 18.30
C ILE A 222 -11.50 13.34 18.76
N ALA A 223 -12.83 13.46 18.84
CA ALA A 223 -13.46 14.68 19.31
C ALA A 223 -13.06 15.03 20.75
N ALA A 224 -12.92 14.03 21.62
CA ALA A 224 -12.52 14.19 23.02
C ALA A 224 -11.00 14.38 23.23
N ALA A 225 -10.17 14.13 22.22
CA ALA A 225 -8.72 14.20 22.34
C ALA A 225 -8.24 15.65 22.54
N ARG A 226 -7.18 15.81 23.36
CA ARG A 226 -6.49 17.09 23.58
C ARG A 226 -5.52 17.38 22.44
N ALA A 227 -6.06 17.73 21.26
CA ALA A 227 -5.29 18.08 20.08
C ALA A 227 -5.90 19.32 19.42
N SER A 228 -5.14 19.99 18.56
CA SER A 228 -5.67 21.12 17.80
C SER A 228 -6.77 20.63 16.85
N GLU A 229 -7.73 21.49 16.53
CA GLU A 229 -8.80 21.15 15.57
C GLU A 229 -8.24 20.81 14.20
N GLN A 230 -7.11 21.41 13.80
CA GLN A 230 -6.40 21.09 12.57
C GLN A 230 -5.87 19.65 12.60
N ASP A 231 -5.21 19.24 13.69
CA ASP A 231 -4.68 17.87 13.84
C ASP A 231 -5.81 16.84 13.83
N LYS A 232 -6.94 17.13 14.50
CA LYS A 232 -8.14 16.27 14.47
C LYS A 232 -8.68 16.11 13.06
N GLN A 233 -8.78 17.20 12.30
CA GLN A 233 -9.25 17.17 10.90
C GLN A 233 -8.30 16.39 9.99
N ASP A 234 -6.99 16.60 10.13
CA ASP A 234 -5.98 15.89 9.34
C ASP A 234 -5.99 14.39 9.65
N PHE A 235 -6.18 14.02 10.92
CA PHE A 235 -6.36 12.62 11.32
C PHE A 235 -7.62 12.01 10.70
N LEU A 236 -8.78 12.69 10.81
CA LEU A 236 -10.04 12.22 10.21
C LEU A 236 -9.95 12.08 8.69
N LYS A 237 -9.26 12.99 8.01
CA LYS A 237 -9.02 12.92 6.58
C LYS A 237 -8.18 11.71 6.22
N GLY A 238 -7.09 11.46 6.94
CA GLY A 238 -6.24 10.28 6.74
C GLY A 238 -7.00 8.97 6.98
N MET A 239 -7.81 8.94 8.04
CA MET A 239 -8.68 7.81 8.37
C MET A 239 -9.70 7.54 7.26
N ASN A 240 -10.43 8.56 6.79
CA ASN A 240 -11.42 8.40 5.74
C ASN A 240 -10.78 7.89 4.45
N ALA A 241 -9.62 8.42 4.05
CA ALA A 241 -8.87 7.93 2.89
C ALA A 241 -8.42 6.46 3.04
N SER A 242 -8.05 6.03 4.25
CA SER A 242 -7.72 4.63 4.54
C SER A 242 -8.97 3.73 4.48
N LEU A 243 -10.10 4.21 5.01
CA LEU A 243 -11.37 3.50 4.95
C LEU A 243 -11.88 3.32 3.52
N GLU A 244 -11.86 4.36 2.70
CA GLU A 244 -12.28 4.30 1.30
C GLU A 244 -11.52 3.20 0.53
N ARG A 245 -10.22 3.05 0.79
CA ARG A 245 -9.41 1.99 0.16
C ARG A 245 -9.74 0.58 0.65
N SER A 246 -10.12 0.43 1.91
CA SER A 246 -10.37 -0.88 2.53
C SER A 246 -11.83 -1.31 2.48
N LEU A 247 -12.79 -0.38 2.37
CA LEU A 247 -14.23 -0.68 2.40
C LEU A 247 -14.67 -1.56 1.22
N GLY A 248 -14.22 -1.26 0.01
CA GLY A 248 -14.56 -2.04 -1.18
C GLY A 248 -14.14 -3.50 -1.05
N PRO A 249 -12.85 -3.82 -0.86
CA PRO A 249 -12.37 -5.19 -0.65
C PRO A 249 -13.03 -5.89 0.55
N ARG A 250 -13.28 -5.18 1.65
CA ARG A 250 -13.94 -5.75 2.83
C ARG A 250 -15.41 -6.08 2.55
N THR A 251 -16.16 -5.18 1.91
CA THR A 251 -17.57 -5.42 1.57
C THR A 251 -17.70 -6.60 0.63
N GLU A 252 -16.81 -6.73 -0.34
CA GLU A 252 -16.79 -7.86 -1.27
C GLU A 252 -16.42 -9.17 -0.56
N LEU A 253 -15.49 -9.14 0.39
CA LEU A 253 -15.17 -10.29 1.23
C LEU A 253 -16.42 -10.78 1.99
N LEU A 254 -17.10 -9.91 2.73
CA LEU A 254 -18.30 -10.28 3.50
C LEU A 254 -19.45 -10.78 2.61
N ARG A 255 -19.63 -10.19 1.42
CA ARG A 255 -20.63 -10.62 0.44
C ARG A 255 -20.32 -12.02 -0.09
N THR A 256 -19.07 -12.27 -0.49
CA THR A 256 -18.66 -13.56 -1.04
C THR A 256 -18.61 -14.65 0.02
N GLU A 257 -18.22 -14.33 1.25
CA GLU A 257 -18.28 -15.22 2.39
C GLU A 257 -19.72 -15.70 2.65
N LYS A 258 -20.68 -14.77 2.72
CA LYS A 258 -22.08 -15.11 2.89
C LYS A 258 -22.58 -16.03 1.78
N LEU A 259 -22.29 -15.75 0.52
CA LEU A 259 -22.68 -16.58 -0.62
C LEU A 259 -22.06 -17.97 -0.57
N TRP A 260 -20.80 -18.07 -0.16
CA TRP A 260 -20.13 -19.36 0.05
C TRP A 260 -20.79 -20.14 1.18
N MET A 261 -21.06 -19.53 2.33
CA MET A 261 -21.70 -20.17 3.47
C MET A 261 -23.10 -20.67 3.10
N ASP A 262 -23.94 -19.80 2.52
CA ASP A 262 -25.30 -20.16 2.11
C ASP A 262 -25.30 -21.35 1.13
N SER A 263 -24.46 -21.30 0.09
CA SER A 263 -24.39 -22.37 -0.91
C SER A 263 -23.83 -23.69 -0.36
N THR A 264 -22.92 -23.62 0.61
CA THR A 264 -22.37 -24.80 1.27
C THR A 264 -23.40 -25.42 2.23
N LEU A 265 -24.13 -24.58 2.96
CA LEU A 265 -25.23 -25.05 3.84
C LEU A 265 -26.37 -25.69 3.02
N ASP A 266 -26.72 -25.12 1.85
CA ASP A 266 -27.69 -25.69 0.92
C ASP A 266 -27.25 -27.09 0.46
N LEU A 267 -25.98 -27.24 0.06
CA LEU A 267 -25.40 -28.52 -0.35
C LEU A 267 -25.45 -29.56 0.77
N TYR A 268 -25.01 -29.21 1.97
CA TYR A 268 -25.02 -30.14 3.09
C TYR A 268 -26.44 -30.44 3.58
N GLY A 269 -27.35 -29.47 3.56
CA GLY A 269 -28.77 -29.69 3.85
C GLY A 269 -29.40 -30.71 2.89
N PHE A 270 -29.10 -30.55 1.59
CA PHE A 270 -29.54 -31.52 0.58
C PHE A 270 -28.98 -32.92 0.84
N MET A 271 -27.67 -33.05 1.12
CA MET A 271 -27.02 -34.35 1.41
C MET A 271 -27.54 -35.01 2.67
N VAL A 272 -27.85 -34.23 3.72
CA VAL A 272 -28.49 -34.75 4.93
C VAL A 272 -29.91 -35.28 4.65
N ALA A 273 -30.69 -34.57 3.82
CA ALA A 273 -32.04 -34.98 3.44
C ALA A 273 -32.06 -36.27 2.60
N HIS A 274 -31.04 -36.44 1.74
CA HIS A 274 -30.91 -37.59 0.83
C HIS A 274 -29.85 -38.60 1.29
N SER A 275 -29.62 -38.70 2.60
CA SER A 275 -28.57 -39.57 3.16
C SER A 275 -28.76 -41.07 2.89
N SER A 276 -29.98 -41.51 2.53
CA SER A 276 -30.32 -42.87 2.10
C SER A 276 -30.15 -43.11 0.60
N ASP A 277 -30.03 -42.06 -0.19
CA ASP A 277 -30.15 -42.10 -1.62
C ASP A 277 -28.79 -42.15 -2.33
N TYR A 278 -27.72 -42.26 -1.60
CA TYR A 278 -26.36 -42.39 -2.13
C TYR A 278 -25.51 -43.35 -1.28
N SER A 279 -24.42 -43.82 -1.90
CA SER A 279 -23.36 -44.59 -1.24
C SER A 279 -21.99 -44.04 -1.60
N ILE A 280 -21.02 -44.23 -0.71
CA ILE A 280 -19.64 -43.88 -0.95
C ILE A 280 -18.83 -45.15 -1.16
N ARG A 281 -18.14 -45.27 -2.31
CA ARG A 281 -17.24 -46.37 -2.64
C ARG A 281 -16.00 -45.78 -3.32
N ASP A 282 -14.82 -46.20 -2.90
CA ASP A 282 -13.54 -45.74 -3.44
C ASP A 282 -13.45 -44.19 -3.54
N SER A 283 -13.89 -43.52 -2.46
CA SER A 283 -13.94 -42.04 -2.36
C SER A 283 -14.75 -41.36 -3.48
N LYS A 284 -15.78 -42.09 -4.01
CA LYS A 284 -16.72 -41.58 -5.03
C LYS A 284 -18.16 -41.71 -4.52
N LEU A 285 -19.00 -40.75 -4.87
CA LEU A 285 -20.44 -40.76 -4.60
C LEU A 285 -21.18 -41.49 -5.73
N TYR A 286 -22.07 -42.42 -5.34
CA TYR A 286 -22.97 -43.13 -6.25
C TYR A 286 -24.39 -42.87 -5.76
N PHE A 287 -25.20 -42.21 -6.57
CA PHE A 287 -26.59 -41.91 -6.31
C PHE A 287 -27.48 -43.02 -6.83
N SER A 288 -28.53 -43.35 -6.08
CA SER A 288 -29.55 -44.32 -6.51
C SER A 288 -30.50 -43.77 -7.59
N ASP A 289 -30.58 -42.43 -7.73
CA ASP A 289 -31.40 -41.70 -8.71
C ASP A 289 -30.56 -40.65 -9.44
N ASP A 290 -30.61 -40.66 -10.77
CA ASP A 290 -29.91 -39.71 -11.61
C ASP A 290 -30.35 -38.27 -11.40
N THR A 291 -31.61 -38.05 -11.01
CA THR A 291 -32.13 -36.70 -10.72
C THR A 291 -31.46 -36.12 -9.47
N ILE A 292 -31.33 -36.92 -8.42
CA ILE A 292 -30.65 -36.56 -7.19
C ILE A 292 -29.17 -36.28 -7.49
N GLY A 293 -28.50 -37.13 -8.28
CA GLY A 293 -27.13 -36.94 -8.71
C GLY A 293 -26.92 -35.62 -9.48
N LYS A 294 -27.84 -35.24 -10.38
CA LYS A 294 -27.77 -33.97 -11.09
C LYS A 294 -27.97 -32.78 -10.17
N GLN A 295 -28.91 -32.84 -9.22
CA GLN A 295 -29.17 -31.79 -8.25
C GLN A 295 -27.90 -31.59 -7.34
N PHE A 296 -27.33 -32.71 -6.86
CA PHE A 296 -26.08 -32.67 -6.10
C PHE A 296 -24.96 -31.96 -6.91
N THR A 297 -24.75 -32.35 -8.16
CA THR A 297 -23.72 -31.76 -9.01
C THR A 297 -23.92 -30.26 -9.18
N THR A 298 -25.16 -29.82 -9.32
CA THR A 298 -25.51 -28.41 -9.42
C THR A 298 -25.18 -27.64 -8.13
N LEU A 299 -25.59 -28.17 -6.98
CA LEU A 299 -25.33 -27.56 -5.67
C LEU A 299 -23.83 -27.54 -5.35
N GLN A 300 -23.11 -28.65 -5.61
CA GLN A 300 -21.68 -28.73 -5.42
C GLN A 300 -20.93 -27.71 -6.30
N SER A 301 -21.30 -27.62 -7.57
CA SER A 301 -20.69 -26.66 -8.50
C SER A 301 -20.89 -25.23 -8.02
N LYS A 302 -22.10 -24.88 -7.54
CA LYS A 302 -22.42 -23.56 -6.95
C LYS A 302 -21.58 -23.30 -5.71
N ALA A 303 -21.47 -24.26 -4.78
CA ALA A 303 -20.71 -24.12 -3.55
C ALA A 303 -19.20 -24.00 -3.80
N VAL A 304 -18.64 -24.77 -4.74
CA VAL A 304 -17.24 -24.67 -5.14
C VAL A 304 -16.93 -23.33 -5.83
N ALA A 305 -17.83 -22.86 -6.71
CA ALA A 305 -17.66 -21.57 -7.39
C ALA A 305 -17.66 -20.42 -6.38
N SER A 306 -18.63 -20.39 -5.47
CA SER A 306 -18.71 -19.35 -4.44
C SER A 306 -17.54 -19.41 -3.45
N HIS A 307 -17.00 -20.59 -3.14
CA HIS A 307 -15.77 -20.73 -2.36
C HIS A 307 -14.56 -20.10 -3.05
N LYS A 308 -14.42 -20.33 -4.37
CA LYS A 308 -13.35 -19.72 -5.16
C LYS A 308 -13.44 -18.18 -5.15
N ASP A 309 -14.66 -17.64 -5.28
CA ASP A 309 -14.88 -16.19 -5.24
C ASP A 309 -14.55 -15.62 -3.85
N PHE A 310 -14.94 -16.32 -2.78
CA PHE A 310 -14.57 -15.96 -1.41
C PHE A 310 -13.04 -15.94 -1.22
N LEU A 311 -12.31 -16.95 -1.67
CA LEU A 311 -10.85 -16.99 -1.55
C LEU A 311 -10.18 -15.84 -2.32
N LYS A 312 -10.71 -15.49 -3.49
CA LYS A 312 -10.23 -14.33 -4.26
C LYS A 312 -10.47 -13.02 -3.52
N ALA A 313 -11.68 -12.83 -2.97
CA ALA A 313 -12.02 -11.63 -2.20
C ALA A 313 -11.19 -11.54 -0.91
N LYS A 314 -10.93 -12.68 -0.25
CA LYS A 314 -10.06 -12.76 0.92
C LYS A 314 -8.64 -12.30 0.62
N ALA A 315 -8.05 -12.77 -0.47
CA ALA A 315 -6.73 -12.34 -0.89
C ALA A 315 -6.68 -10.82 -1.16
N ALA A 316 -7.68 -10.27 -1.87
CA ALA A 316 -7.77 -8.84 -2.14
C ALA A 316 -7.92 -7.99 -0.86
N ALA A 317 -8.70 -8.47 0.12
CA ALA A 317 -8.85 -7.80 1.42
C ALA A 317 -7.56 -7.85 2.25
N GLU A 318 -6.82 -8.96 2.20
CA GLU A 318 -5.51 -9.09 2.86
C GLU A 318 -4.46 -8.17 2.23
N ASP A 319 -4.44 -8.04 0.92
CA ASP A 319 -3.52 -7.14 0.21
C ASP A 319 -3.84 -5.67 0.53
N ALA A 320 -5.12 -5.28 0.50
CA ALA A 320 -5.54 -3.93 0.91
C ALA A 320 -5.16 -3.63 2.37
N ARG A 321 -5.25 -4.62 3.26
CA ARG A 321 -4.81 -4.48 4.66
C ARG A 321 -3.30 -4.29 4.76
N LYS A 322 -2.51 -5.08 4.03
CA LYS A 322 -1.04 -4.95 3.99
C LYS A 322 -0.62 -3.57 3.49
N ASP A 323 -1.27 -3.09 2.43
CA ASP A 323 -0.99 -1.77 1.86
C ASP A 323 -1.29 -0.65 2.86
N ASN A 324 -2.41 -0.72 3.58
CA ASN A 324 -2.73 0.23 4.63
C ASN A 324 -1.71 0.20 5.79
N MET A 325 -1.28 -0.99 6.23
CA MET A 325 -0.25 -1.13 7.27
C MET A 325 1.09 -0.56 6.81
N ASN A 326 1.49 -0.86 5.58
CA ASN A 326 2.72 -0.32 4.99
C ASN A 326 2.69 1.21 4.91
N GLN A 327 1.56 1.82 4.55
CA GLN A 327 1.41 3.27 4.53
C GLN A 327 1.54 3.90 5.92
N LEU A 328 1.14 3.18 6.97
CA LEU A 328 1.34 3.60 8.36
C LEU A 328 2.78 3.36 8.86
N GLY A 329 3.67 2.78 8.03
CA GLY A 329 5.04 2.43 8.44
C GLY A 329 5.08 1.32 9.50
N VAL A 330 4.07 0.46 9.52
CA VAL A 330 3.90 -0.60 10.52
C VAL A 330 4.00 -1.97 9.84
N SER A 331 4.91 -2.81 10.30
CA SER A 331 5.02 -4.18 9.79
C SER A 331 3.92 -5.08 10.38
N GLN A 332 3.30 -5.90 9.54
CA GLN A 332 2.31 -6.89 9.98
C GLN A 332 2.88 -7.86 11.04
N SER A 333 4.18 -8.19 10.96
CA SER A 333 4.87 -9.05 11.93
C SER A 333 4.93 -8.43 13.33
N GLU A 334 4.75 -7.10 13.45
CA GLU A 334 4.74 -6.41 14.74
C GLU A 334 3.46 -6.68 15.56
N PHE A 335 2.37 -7.17 14.91
CA PHE A 335 1.05 -7.35 15.50
C PHE A 335 0.50 -8.78 15.35
N THR A 336 1.38 -9.76 15.10
CA THR A 336 0.95 -11.17 15.07
C THR A 336 0.61 -11.66 16.47
N PRO A 337 -0.46 -12.48 16.64
CA PRO A 337 -0.93 -12.96 17.93
C PRO A 337 0.13 -13.67 18.80
N SER A 338 1.16 -14.26 18.18
CA SER A 338 2.27 -14.92 18.88
C SER A 338 3.14 -13.97 19.72
N GLN A 339 3.08 -12.67 19.47
CA GLN A 339 3.81 -11.65 20.24
C GLN A 339 2.94 -10.95 21.30
N LEU A 340 1.62 -10.91 21.09
CA LEU A 340 0.67 -10.31 22.03
C LEU A 340 0.43 -11.19 23.27
N GLY A 341 0.62 -12.49 23.17
CA GLY A 341 0.48 -13.43 24.30
C GLY A 341 1.68 -13.52 25.24
N LYS A 342 2.78 -12.81 24.99
CA LYS A 342 4.01 -12.80 25.83
C LYS A 342 4.17 -11.56 26.70
N ALA A 343 3.20 -10.65 26.69
CA ALA A 343 3.26 -9.38 27.44
C ALA A 343 2.47 -9.41 28.77
N HIS A 344 2.21 -10.63 29.31
CA HIS A 344 1.63 -10.82 30.66
C HIS A 344 2.54 -11.65 31.54
#